data_4c515dddf8505ce380c5b63441548e01
#
_entry.id   4c515dddf8505ce380c5b63441548e01
#
_cell.length_a   1.000
_cell.length_b   1.000
_cell.length_c   1.000
_cell.angle_alpha   90.00
_cell.angle_beta   90.00
_cell.angle_gamma   90.00
#
_symmetry.space_group_name_H-M   'P 1'
#
loop_
_entity.id
_entity.type
_entity.pdbx_description
1 polymer ?
#
loop_
_entity_poly.entity_id
_entity_poly.type
_entity_poly.pdbx_seq_one_letter_code
_entity_poly.pdbx_strand_id
1 'polypeptide(L)'
;MRILVTGATGLIGCHAVSALLDAGHRLRVFVREPAKVDRVLAPFGRQSADVEIATGEITDASSVDAALVDCEALLHCAGLFSPKLADGDLLEQTNIEGTRVVIESAISHSVERIVFVSSMSVLLPPKGPRLTAEDDVTRPQSMYASTKARAERLVRELQERGAPITIVYPAACQGPDDPTLSTGPQLVVNAVRDGGTLVTEGGLAYTDVRDLAAVLSAVFAGKTTARRLMAPSFFLTHERYHALLSELTGRELRAKRVPGWLMRGMGRLGDLSQRFGRQALLTSEAASVLTRSVPVDDREARRCLGREPITAETSFRDLLDWLGRTGQLESENLGRLAEVPADELARGELG
;
A
#
# COMPACT_ATOMS: atom_id res chain seq x y z
N MET A 1 -19.89 -14.50 0.44
CA MET A 1 -19.32 -14.57 1.80
C MET A 1 -19.61 -13.27 2.52
N ARG A 2 -19.80 -13.31 3.85
CA ARG A 2 -19.74 -12.11 4.69
C ARG A 2 -18.30 -11.90 5.15
N ILE A 3 -17.70 -10.77 4.75
CA ILE A 3 -16.28 -10.49 4.98
C ILE A 3 -16.15 -9.30 5.93
N LEU A 4 -15.43 -9.46 7.04
CA LEU A 4 -14.99 -8.35 7.87
C LEU A 4 -13.79 -7.66 7.19
N VAL A 5 -13.85 -6.33 7.04
CA VAL A 5 -12.76 -5.54 6.46
C VAL A 5 -12.26 -4.53 7.49
N THR A 6 -11.03 -4.68 7.94
CA THR A 6 -10.36 -3.67 8.76
C THR A 6 -9.54 -2.72 7.87
N GLY A 7 -9.42 -1.47 8.28
CA GLY A 7 -8.71 -0.46 7.47
C GLY A 7 -9.48 0.01 6.23
N ALA A 8 -10.79 -0.19 6.18
CA ALA A 8 -11.67 0.16 5.06
C ALA A 8 -11.63 1.66 4.66
N THR A 9 -11.20 2.53 5.55
CA THR A 9 -11.11 3.98 5.31
C THR A 9 -9.72 4.45 4.84
N GLY A 10 -8.79 3.55 4.59
CA GLY A 10 -7.48 3.83 3.97
C GLY A 10 -7.47 3.49 2.48
N LEU A 11 -6.38 3.88 1.78
CA LEU A 11 -6.22 3.69 0.33
C LEU A 11 -6.51 2.26 -0.13
N ILE A 12 -5.85 1.26 0.47
CA ILE A 12 -6.03 -0.15 0.07
C ILE A 12 -7.44 -0.64 0.41
N GLY A 13 -7.91 -0.28 1.62
CA GLY A 13 -9.17 -0.78 2.14
C GLY A 13 -10.39 -0.29 1.36
N CYS A 14 -10.46 0.99 0.96
CA CYS A 14 -11.61 1.51 0.21
C CYS A 14 -11.70 0.90 -1.20
N HIS A 15 -10.59 0.75 -1.90
CA HIS A 15 -10.54 0.05 -3.19
C HIS A 15 -10.91 -1.44 -3.05
N ALA A 16 -10.42 -2.10 -2.01
CA ALA A 16 -10.77 -3.50 -1.76
C ALA A 16 -12.26 -3.67 -1.41
N VAL A 17 -12.85 -2.75 -0.62
CA VAL A 17 -14.29 -2.74 -0.35
C VAL A 17 -15.08 -2.65 -1.65
N SER A 18 -14.76 -1.70 -2.53
CA SER A 18 -15.42 -1.57 -3.83
C SER A 18 -15.32 -2.85 -4.65
N ALA A 19 -14.11 -3.40 -4.83
CA ALA A 19 -13.89 -4.62 -5.62
C ALA A 19 -14.60 -5.85 -5.05
N LEU A 20 -14.70 -5.97 -3.73
CA LEU A 20 -15.40 -7.07 -3.07
C LEU A 20 -16.93 -6.93 -3.18
N LEU A 21 -17.48 -5.72 -3.13
CA LEU A 21 -18.89 -5.45 -3.39
C LEU A 21 -19.25 -5.80 -4.84
N ASP A 22 -18.40 -5.40 -5.81
CA ASP A 22 -18.57 -5.74 -7.23
C ASP A 22 -18.55 -7.26 -7.46
N ALA A 23 -17.80 -8.00 -6.66
CA ALA A 23 -17.78 -9.47 -6.67
C ALA A 23 -18.98 -10.11 -5.95
N GLY A 24 -19.92 -9.32 -5.43
CA GLY A 24 -21.16 -9.80 -4.80
C GLY A 24 -20.99 -10.28 -3.35
N HIS A 25 -19.91 -9.89 -2.68
CA HIS A 25 -19.75 -10.20 -1.25
C HIS A 25 -20.55 -9.24 -0.38
N ARG A 26 -20.95 -9.70 0.81
CA ARG A 26 -21.50 -8.87 1.88
C ARG A 26 -20.35 -8.40 2.76
N LEU A 27 -20.25 -7.11 3.00
CA LEU A 27 -19.13 -6.57 3.75
C LEU A 27 -19.57 -5.96 5.07
N ARG A 28 -18.80 -6.25 6.11
CA ARG A 28 -18.81 -5.49 7.35
C ARG A 28 -17.49 -4.74 7.46
N VAL A 29 -17.55 -3.40 7.48
CA VAL A 29 -16.38 -2.57 7.64
C VAL A 29 -16.18 -2.23 9.12
N PHE A 30 -14.98 -2.54 9.64
CA PHE A 30 -14.61 -2.23 11.02
C PHE A 30 -13.82 -0.95 11.07
N VAL A 31 -14.42 0.08 11.64
CA VAL A 31 -13.91 1.46 11.59
C VAL A 31 -13.99 2.14 12.96
N ARG A 32 -13.08 3.10 13.19
CA ARG A 32 -13.12 3.96 14.38
C ARG A 32 -14.16 5.06 14.27
N GLU A 33 -14.33 5.58 13.07
CA GLU A 33 -15.16 6.75 12.78
C GLU A 33 -16.16 6.44 11.65
N PRO A 34 -17.38 5.99 11.98
CA PRO A 34 -18.41 5.65 10.99
C PRO A 34 -18.72 6.78 10.00
N ALA A 35 -18.69 8.03 10.46
CA ALA A 35 -18.98 9.19 9.61
C ALA A 35 -18.02 9.39 8.42
N LYS A 36 -16.86 8.69 8.41
CA LYS A 36 -15.94 8.73 7.28
C LYS A 36 -16.34 7.79 6.13
N VAL A 37 -17.20 6.81 6.38
CA VAL A 37 -17.48 5.72 5.42
C VAL A 37 -18.06 6.25 4.12
N ASP A 38 -19.09 7.11 4.19
CA ASP A 38 -19.73 7.68 2.99
C ASP A 38 -18.73 8.46 2.14
N ARG A 39 -17.95 9.35 2.76
CA ARG A 39 -16.93 10.14 2.06
C ARG A 39 -15.90 9.28 1.35
N VAL A 40 -15.49 8.18 1.99
CA VAL A 40 -14.44 7.30 1.47
C VAL A 40 -14.96 6.41 0.35
N LEU A 41 -16.23 6.01 0.38
CA LEU A 41 -16.84 5.13 -0.61
C LEU A 41 -17.47 5.90 -1.80
N ALA A 42 -17.77 7.18 -1.63
CA ALA A 42 -18.40 8.02 -2.67
C ALA A 42 -17.66 8.02 -4.02
N PRO A 43 -16.30 8.06 -4.10
CA PRO A 43 -15.60 7.99 -5.38
C PRO A 43 -15.89 6.73 -6.19
N PHE A 44 -16.30 5.65 -5.52
CA PHE A 44 -16.65 4.36 -6.13
C PHE A 44 -18.15 4.24 -6.44
N GLY A 45 -18.93 5.30 -6.30
CA GLY A 45 -20.39 5.26 -6.45
C GLY A 45 -21.07 4.42 -5.35
N ARG A 46 -20.45 4.27 -4.18
CA ARG A 46 -20.92 3.51 -3.03
C ARG A 46 -21.21 4.42 -1.84
N GLN A 47 -21.98 3.92 -0.90
CA GLN A 47 -22.37 4.63 0.33
C GLN A 47 -22.38 3.70 1.54
N SER A 48 -22.52 4.24 2.73
CA SER A 48 -22.55 3.47 3.98
C SER A 48 -23.67 2.43 4.05
N ALA A 49 -24.78 2.65 3.30
CA ALA A 49 -25.87 1.68 3.21
C ALA A 49 -25.52 0.40 2.43
N ASP A 50 -24.43 0.42 1.64
CA ASP A 50 -23.96 -0.76 0.89
C ASP A 50 -23.17 -1.75 1.75
N VAL A 51 -22.83 -1.37 3.00
CA VAL A 51 -22.01 -2.16 3.92
C VAL A 51 -22.60 -2.18 5.33
N GLU A 52 -22.32 -3.23 6.08
CA GLU A 52 -22.54 -3.21 7.53
C GLU A 52 -21.38 -2.45 8.21
N ILE A 53 -21.69 -1.60 9.18
CA ILE A 53 -20.66 -0.86 9.92
C ILE A 53 -20.55 -1.41 11.34
N ALA A 54 -19.35 -1.85 11.71
CA ALA A 54 -18.96 -2.16 13.08
C ALA A 54 -17.96 -1.09 13.56
N THR A 55 -18.19 -0.56 14.76
CA THR A 55 -17.32 0.49 15.32
C THR A 55 -16.49 -0.08 16.46
N GLY A 56 -15.19 0.25 16.46
CA GLY A 56 -14.26 -0.17 17.51
C GLY A 56 -12.81 0.10 17.15
N GLU A 57 -11.93 -0.37 18.03
CA GLU A 57 -10.46 -0.29 17.87
C GLU A 57 -9.91 -1.69 17.62
N ILE A 58 -8.96 -1.82 16.68
CA ILE A 58 -8.36 -3.13 16.34
C ILE A 58 -7.54 -3.74 17.48
N THR A 59 -7.20 -2.97 18.49
CA THR A 59 -6.52 -3.43 19.72
C THR A 59 -7.46 -3.85 20.83
N ASP A 60 -8.75 -3.62 20.67
CA ASP A 60 -9.77 -4.07 21.62
C ASP A 60 -10.42 -5.37 21.14
N ALA A 61 -10.02 -6.49 21.77
CA ALA A 61 -10.49 -7.82 21.42
C ALA A 61 -12.02 -7.92 21.50
N SER A 62 -12.66 -7.27 22.45
CA SER A 62 -14.11 -7.35 22.62
C SER A 62 -14.87 -6.73 21.44
N SER A 63 -14.38 -5.59 20.93
CA SER A 63 -14.98 -4.94 19.76
C SER A 63 -14.69 -5.70 18.46
N VAL A 64 -13.50 -6.32 18.34
CA VAL A 64 -13.14 -7.16 17.21
C VAL A 64 -13.98 -8.45 17.20
N ASP A 65 -14.14 -9.13 18.33
CA ASP A 65 -14.96 -10.33 18.46
C ASP A 65 -16.42 -10.04 18.09
N ALA A 66 -16.98 -8.93 18.59
CA ALA A 66 -18.34 -8.52 18.22
C ALA A 66 -18.47 -8.25 16.71
N ALA A 67 -17.45 -7.68 16.08
CA ALA A 67 -17.44 -7.41 14.64
C ALA A 67 -17.30 -8.69 13.80
N LEU A 68 -16.70 -9.75 14.33
CA LEU A 68 -16.50 -11.04 13.65
C LEU A 68 -17.73 -11.96 13.71
N VAL A 69 -18.72 -11.68 14.56
CA VAL A 69 -19.94 -12.52 14.65
C VAL A 69 -20.56 -12.69 13.25
N ASP A 70 -20.81 -13.94 12.86
CA ASP A 70 -21.35 -14.35 11.55
C ASP A 70 -20.49 -13.97 10.34
N CYS A 71 -19.24 -13.58 10.49
CA CYS A 71 -18.32 -13.39 9.38
C CYS A 71 -17.68 -14.71 8.96
N GLU A 72 -17.68 -14.98 7.66
CA GLU A 72 -17.07 -16.16 7.03
C GLU A 72 -15.60 -15.89 6.65
N ALA A 73 -15.24 -14.61 6.47
CA ALA A 73 -13.90 -14.23 6.04
C ALA A 73 -13.45 -12.89 6.66
N LEU A 74 -12.12 -12.69 6.67
CA LEU A 74 -11.47 -11.47 7.13
C LEU A 74 -10.53 -10.93 6.07
N LEU A 75 -10.62 -9.62 5.77
CA LEU A 75 -9.59 -8.84 5.09
C LEU A 75 -8.97 -7.86 6.09
N HIS A 76 -7.72 -8.11 6.46
CA HIS A 76 -6.99 -7.22 7.36
C HIS A 76 -6.06 -6.30 6.59
N CYS A 77 -6.55 -5.08 6.30
CA CYS A 77 -5.78 -3.98 5.66
C CYS A 77 -5.38 -2.90 6.66
N ALA A 78 -5.88 -2.95 7.89
CA ALA A 78 -5.53 -1.95 8.90
C ALA A 78 -4.02 -1.96 9.16
N GLY A 79 -3.44 -0.78 9.16
CA GLY A 79 -2.03 -0.56 9.43
C GLY A 79 -1.72 0.92 9.38
N LEU A 80 -0.71 1.32 10.13
CA LEU A 80 -0.24 2.69 10.15
C LEU A 80 1.13 2.77 9.48
N PHE A 81 1.31 3.76 8.60
CA PHE A 81 2.61 4.19 8.13
C PHE A 81 2.95 5.54 8.73
N SER A 82 4.08 5.68 9.38
CA SER A 82 4.64 6.96 9.78
C SER A 82 6.17 6.92 9.76
N PRO A 83 6.81 7.94 9.20
CA PRO A 83 8.27 8.11 9.28
C PRO A 83 8.70 8.82 10.58
N LYS A 84 7.76 9.28 11.42
CA LYS A 84 8.06 10.07 12.62
C LYS A 84 8.41 9.18 13.80
N LEU A 85 9.52 9.47 14.48
CA LEU A 85 9.94 8.75 15.68
C LEU A 85 8.92 8.84 16.83
N ALA A 86 8.20 9.98 16.92
CA ALA A 86 7.18 10.18 17.93
C ALA A 86 5.98 9.21 17.82
N ASP A 87 5.76 8.61 16.65
CA ASP A 87 4.65 7.71 16.41
C ASP A 87 4.99 6.23 16.72
N GLY A 88 6.13 5.96 17.35
CA GLY A 88 6.61 4.60 17.60
C GLY A 88 5.64 3.72 18.36
N ASP A 89 5.13 4.20 19.48
CA ASP A 89 4.17 3.46 20.29
C ASP A 89 2.87 3.20 19.53
N LEU A 90 2.40 4.19 18.75
CA LEU A 90 1.20 4.05 17.91
C LEU A 90 1.41 3.04 16.78
N LEU A 91 2.61 3.02 16.18
CA LEU A 91 2.99 2.01 15.18
C LEU A 91 3.01 0.60 15.78
N GLU A 92 3.57 0.43 16.98
CA GLU A 92 3.57 -0.87 17.67
C GLU A 92 2.16 -1.32 18.04
N GLN A 93 1.36 -0.45 18.63
CA GLN A 93 -0.02 -0.76 18.97
C GLN A 93 -0.84 -1.13 17.74
N THR A 94 -0.78 -0.32 16.68
CA THR A 94 -1.60 -0.55 15.49
C THR A 94 -1.11 -1.75 14.68
N ASN A 95 0.20 -1.79 14.34
CA ASN A 95 0.70 -2.77 13.38
C ASN A 95 0.97 -4.14 14.02
N ILE A 96 1.34 -4.20 15.30
CA ILE A 96 1.66 -5.47 15.97
C ILE A 96 0.47 -5.95 16.77
N GLU A 97 0.08 -5.18 17.79
CA GLU A 97 -0.98 -5.61 18.70
C GLU A 97 -2.34 -5.68 17.98
N GLY A 98 -2.68 -4.67 17.18
CA GLY A 98 -3.91 -4.71 16.38
C GLY A 98 -3.96 -5.88 15.42
N THR A 99 -2.84 -6.20 14.72
CA THR A 99 -2.78 -7.39 13.87
C THR A 99 -2.94 -8.67 14.67
N ARG A 100 -2.28 -8.77 15.84
CA ARG A 100 -2.38 -9.94 16.71
C ARG A 100 -3.83 -10.17 17.13
N VAL A 101 -4.47 -9.16 17.69
CA VAL A 101 -5.86 -9.24 18.15
C VAL A 101 -6.79 -9.65 17.02
N VAL A 102 -6.73 -8.95 15.87
CA VAL A 102 -7.65 -9.21 14.75
C VAL A 102 -7.47 -10.62 14.17
N ILE A 103 -6.24 -11.08 13.98
CA ILE A 103 -5.99 -12.41 13.40
C ILE A 103 -6.33 -13.54 14.39
N GLU A 104 -5.94 -13.41 15.67
CA GLU A 104 -6.27 -14.41 16.69
C GLU A 104 -7.78 -14.51 16.93
N SER A 105 -8.49 -13.37 16.97
CA SER A 105 -9.95 -13.36 17.05
C SER A 105 -10.59 -14.04 15.84
N ALA A 106 -10.13 -13.76 14.62
CA ALA A 106 -10.66 -14.42 13.42
C ALA A 106 -10.46 -15.94 13.45
N ILE A 107 -9.32 -16.42 13.93
CA ILE A 107 -9.05 -17.85 14.12
C ILE A 107 -9.99 -18.44 15.18
N SER A 108 -10.21 -17.77 16.31
CA SER A 108 -11.09 -18.23 17.39
C SER A 108 -12.55 -18.32 16.94
N HIS A 109 -12.99 -17.43 16.06
CA HIS A 109 -14.30 -17.45 15.41
C HIS A 109 -14.39 -18.45 14.25
N SER A 110 -13.36 -19.25 14.01
CA SER A 110 -13.31 -20.26 12.93
C SER A 110 -13.58 -19.66 11.53
N VAL A 111 -13.09 -18.46 11.29
CA VAL A 111 -13.19 -17.78 9.98
C VAL A 111 -12.49 -18.62 8.93
N GLU A 112 -13.18 -18.93 7.83
CA GLU A 112 -12.73 -19.89 6.80
C GLU A 112 -11.59 -19.35 5.94
N ARG A 113 -11.48 -18.00 5.79
CA ARG A 113 -10.48 -17.36 4.96
C ARG A 113 -10.04 -16.03 5.55
N ILE A 114 -8.76 -15.90 5.77
CA ILE A 114 -8.12 -14.70 6.30
C ILE A 114 -7.14 -14.17 5.24
N VAL A 115 -7.29 -12.93 4.83
CA VAL A 115 -6.33 -12.25 3.95
C VAL A 115 -5.67 -11.12 4.74
N PHE A 116 -4.35 -11.20 4.88
CA PHE A 116 -3.53 -10.20 5.56
C PHE A 116 -2.71 -9.41 4.54
N VAL A 117 -2.87 -8.09 4.54
CA VAL A 117 -2.07 -7.19 3.70
C VAL A 117 -0.82 -6.78 4.47
N SER A 118 0.30 -7.36 4.08
CA SER A 118 1.61 -7.04 4.63
C SER A 118 2.31 -5.92 3.84
N SER A 119 3.59 -6.01 3.59
CA SER A 119 4.38 -5.07 2.76
C SER A 119 5.64 -5.76 2.25
N MET A 120 6.05 -5.45 1.01
CA MET A 120 7.34 -5.92 0.49
C MET A 120 8.54 -5.49 1.38
N SER A 121 8.40 -4.42 2.14
CA SER A 121 9.48 -3.90 3.00
C SER A 121 9.96 -4.88 4.07
N VAL A 122 9.12 -5.84 4.47
CA VAL A 122 9.47 -6.85 5.48
C VAL A 122 10.39 -7.95 4.93
N LEU A 123 10.48 -8.04 3.59
CA LEU A 123 11.27 -9.05 2.87
C LEU A 123 12.59 -8.48 2.31
N LEU A 124 12.81 -7.16 2.42
CA LEU A 124 14.00 -6.49 1.89
C LEU A 124 15.20 -6.62 2.85
N PRO A 125 16.41 -6.82 2.33
CA PRO A 125 16.77 -7.07 0.94
C PRO A 125 16.49 -8.52 0.52
N PRO A 126 16.23 -8.79 -0.77
CA PRO A 126 16.01 -10.14 -1.26
C PRO A 126 17.29 -10.99 -1.17
N LYS A 127 17.12 -12.30 -1.07
CA LYS A 127 18.23 -13.26 -1.14
C LYS A 127 18.69 -13.50 -2.59
N GLY A 128 17.82 -13.31 -3.55
CA GLY A 128 18.04 -13.55 -4.98
C GLY A 128 17.97 -12.27 -5.83
N PRO A 129 17.94 -12.42 -7.15
CA PRO A 129 17.86 -11.29 -8.09
C PRO A 129 16.49 -10.61 -8.12
N ARG A 130 15.47 -11.23 -7.55
CA ARG A 130 14.10 -10.74 -7.44
C ARG A 130 13.57 -10.98 -6.03
N LEU A 131 12.70 -10.12 -5.57
CA LEU A 131 11.97 -10.31 -4.32
C LEU A 131 10.78 -11.24 -4.58
N THR A 132 10.65 -12.27 -3.75
CA THR A 132 9.58 -13.26 -3.84
C THR A 132 8.75 -13.30 -2.55
N ALA A 133 7.51 -13.79 -2.63
CA ALA A 133 6.66 -13.96 -1.45
C ALA A 133 7.19 -15.03 -0.47
N GLU A 134 8.13 -15.88 -0.93
CA GLU A 134 8.74 -16.95 -0.13
C GLU A 134 10.03 -16.51 0.57
N ASP A 135 10.53 -15.29 0.30
CA ASP A 135 11.69 -14.75 1.02
C ASP A 135 11.41 -14.66 2.52
N ASP A 136 12.46 -14.80 3.31
CA ASP A 136 12.36 -14.70 4.76
C ASP A 136 12.04 -13.29 5.21
N VAL A 137 11.31 -13.19 6.31
CA VAL A 137 11.09 -11.92 6.97
C VAL A 137 12.40 -11.40 7.57
N THR A 138 12.86 -10.28 7.07
CA THR A 138 14.12 -9.65 7.47
C THR A 138 13.98 -8.92 8.82
N ARG A 139 15.04 -8.29 9.28
CA ARG A 139 15.05 -7.44 10.49
C ARG A 139 15.31 -5.99 10.09
N PRO A 140 14.33 -5.30 9.50
CA PRO A 140 14.49 -3.92 9.09
C PRO A 140 14.67 -3.00 10.30
N GLN A 141 15.38 -1.90 10.07
CA GLN A 141 15.70 -0.93 11.13
C GLN A 141 14.69 0.23 11.20
N SER A 142 14.02 0.53 10.08
CA SER A 142 12.98 1.56 10.10
C SER A 142 11.80 1.12 10.98
N MET A 143 11.24 2.05 11.74
CA MET A 143 10.17 1.75 12.70
C MET A 143 8.98 1.08 12.01
N TYR A 144 8.51 1.63 10.89
CA TYR A 144 7.41 1.05 10.13
C TYR A 144 7.71 -0.39 9.68
N ALA A 145 8.82 -0.59 8.96
CA ALA A 145 9.14 -1.92 8.44
C ALA A 145 9.41 -2.92 9.58
N SER A 146 10.00 -2.47 10.69
CA SER A 146 10.22 -3.30 11.89
C SER A 146 8.90 -3.77 12.51
N THR A 147 7.92 -2.86 12.69
CA THR A 147 6.62 -3.24 13.24
C THR A 147 5.87 -4.18 12.29
N LYS A 148 5.89 -3.92 10.98
CA LYS A 148 5.30 -4.81 9.97
C LYS A 148 5.99 -6.19 9.96
N ALA A 149 7.33 -6.23 10.08
CA ALA A 149 8.07 -7.49 10.12
C ALA A 149 7.78 -8.32 11.39
N ARG A 150 7.55 -7.65 12.54
CA ARG A 150 7.14 -8.33 13.78
C ARG A 150 5.73 -8.92 13.65
N ALA A 151 4.78 -8.15 13.13
CA ALA A 151 3.44 -8.62 12.84
C ALA A 151 3.43 -9.79 11.84
N GLU A 152 4.22 -9.68 10.78
CA GLU A 152 4.38 -10.72 9.76
C GLU A 152 4.88 -12.04 10.33
N ARG A 153 5.88 -12.03 11.23
CA ARG A 153 6.37 -13.27 11.87
C ARG A 153 5.27 -13.96 12.66
N LEU A 154 4.50 -13.21 13.45
CA LEU A 154 3.36 -13.74 14.18
C LEU A 154 2.32 -14.36 13.21
N VAL A 155 1.99 -13.66 12.13
CA VAL A 155 1.03 -14.15 11.14
C VAL A 155 1.55 -15.41 10.44
N ARG A 156 2.85 -15.49 10.10
CA ARG A 156 3.46 -16.69 9.52
C ARG A 156 3.46 -17.87 10.49
N GLU A 157 3.74 -17.64 11.77
CA GLU A 157 3.65 -18.69 12.80
C GLU A 157 2.23 -19.27 12.89
N LEU A 158 1.20 -18.42 12.90
CA LEU A 158 -0.18 -18.86 12.88
C LEU A 158 -0.53 -19.60 11.58
N GLN A 159 -0.04 -19.11 10.44
CA GLN A 159 -0.19 -19.74 9.14
C GLN A 159 0.45 -21.15 9.13
N GLU A 160 1.64 -21.33 9.69
CA GLU A 160 2.36 -22.61 9.79
C GLU A 160 1.62 -23.60 10.71
N ARG A 161 0.93 -23.11 11.73
CA ARG A 161 0.06 -23.92 12.60
C ARG A 161 -1.27 -24.32 11.95
N GLY A 162 -1.50 -23.95 10.68
CA GLY A 162 -2.65 -24.37 9.89
C GLY A 162 -3.76 -23.32 9.76
N ALA A 163 -3.59 -22.11 10.28
CA ALA A 163 -4.59 -21.06 10.08
C ALA A 163 -4.80 -20.74 8.58
N PRO A 164 -6.05 -20.49 8.14
CA PRO A 164 -6.39 -20.30 6.72
C PRO A 164 -6.01 -18.89 6.22
N ILE A 165 -4.75 -18.52 6.40
CA ILE A 165 -4.22 -17.18 6.11
C ILE A 165 -3.56 -17.15 4.74
N THR A 166 -3.92 -16.16 3.93
CA THR A 166 -3.18 -15.74 2.73
C THR A 166 -2.55 -14.37 3.00
N ILE A 167 -1.25 -14.23 2.73
CA ILE A 167 -0.51 -12.98 2.93
C ILE A 167 -0.24 -12.35 1.57
N VAL A 168 -0.58 -11.07 1.42
CA VAL A 168 -0.34 -10.30 0.19
C VAL A 168 0.63 -9.17 0.47
N TYR A 169 1.66 -9.04 -0.37
CA TYR A 169 2.74 -8.07 -0.22
C TYR A 169 2.68 -7.01 -1.33
N PRO A 170 2.05 -5.86 -1.10
CA PRO A 170 2.17 -4.74 -2.01
C PRO A 170 3.57 -4.12 -1.96
N ALA A 171 4.00 -3.60 -3.10
CA ALA A 171 5.14 -2.69 -3.22
C ALA A 171 4.74 -1.27 -2.75
N ALA A 172 5.39 -0.21 -3.22
CA ALA A 172 4.96 1.15 -2.95
C ALA A 172 3.57 1.37 -3.58
N CYS A 173 2.53 1.24 -2.75
CA CYS A 173 1.14 1.29 -3.21
C CYS A 173 0.73 2.74 -3.50
N GLN A 174 0.12 2.95 -4.67
CA GLN A 174 -0.39 4.24 -5.11
C GLN A 174 -1.57 4.08 -6.06
N GLY A 175 -2.25 5.18 -6.35
CA GLY A 175 -3.37 5.26 -7.29
C GLY A 175 -4.28 6.43 -6.94
N PRO A 176 -5.32 6.67 -7.74
CA PRO A 176 -6.34 7.69 -7.44
C PRO A 176 -7.19 7.31 -6.22
N ASP A 177 -8.07 8.20 -5.82
CA ASP A 177 -9.08 8.01 -4.77
C ASP A 177 -8.50 7.61 -3.40
N ASP A 178 -7.37 8.23 -3.03
CA ASP A 178 -6.74 8.06 -1.71
C ASP A 178 -7.37 9.02 -0.68
N PRO A 179 -8.17 8.52 0.26
CA PRO A 179 -8.89 9.37 1.21
C PRO A 179 -7.99 10.07 2.22
N THR A 180 -6.72 9.67 2.32
CA THR A 180 -5.76 10.15 3.32
C THR A 180 -4.56 10.86 2.73
N LEU A 181 -4.45 10.90 1.40
CA LEU A 181 -3.26 11.35 0.68
C LEU A 181 -2.00 10.70 1.28
N SER A 182 -1.95 9.37 1.20
CA SER A 182 -0.87 8.56 1.78
C SER A 182 0.50 8.92 1.20
N THR A 183 1.55 8.38 1.78
CA THR A 183 2.95 8.76 1.45
C THR A 183 3.29 8.64 -0.02
N GLY A 184 2.78 7.63 -0.74
CA GLY A 184 3.05 7.46 -2.18
C GLY A 184 2.56 8.66 -2.99
N PRO A 185 1.24 8.97 -3.01
CA PRO A 185 0.70 10.16 -3.64
C PRO A 185 1.34 11.46 -3.15
N GLN A 186 1.62 11.60 -1.85
CA GLN A 186 2.26 12.80 -1.29
C GLN A 186 3.67 13.03 -1.87
N LEU A 187 4.44 11.96 -2.14
CA LEU A 187 5.75 12.08 -2.80
C LEU A 187 5.61 12.58 -4.25
N VAL A 188 4.58 12.16 -4.97
CA VAL A 188 4.28 12.66 -6.31
C VAL A 188 3.90 14.14 -6.26
N VAL A 189 3.01 14.52 -5.33
CA VAL A 189 2.65 15.94 -5.09
C VAL A 189 3.90 16.79 -4.85
N ASN A 190 4.77 16.35 -3.95
CA ASN A 190 6.00 17.09 -3.63
C ASN A 190 6.93 17.19 -4.84
N ALA A 191 7.13 16.10 -5.60
CA ALA A 191 7.99 16.06 -6.77
C ALA A 191 7.52 17.06 -7.85
N VAL A 192 6.22 17.11 -8.11
CA VAL A 192 5.64 17.96 -9.15
C VAL A 192 5.55 19.41 -8.69
N ARG A 193 5.13 19.68 -7.46
CA ARG A 193 5.05 21.02 -6.86
C ARG A 193 6.42 21.68 -6.72
N ASP A 194 7.39 20.93 -6.19
CA ASP A 194 8.74 21.43 -5.95
C ASP A 194 9.58 21.45 -7.25
N GLY A 195 9.01 20.97 -8.36
CA GLY A 195 9.61 20.95 -9.68
C GLY A 195 10.88 20.09 -9.77
N GLY A 196 10.96 18.99 -9.01
CA GLY A 196 12.13 18.13 -9.04
C GLY A 196 12.03 16.80 -8.33
N THR A 197 12.83 15.86 -8.78
CA THR A 197 12.90 14.49 -8.22
C THR A 197 14.32 14.15 -7.78
N LEU A 198 14.43 13.25 -6.82
CA LEU A 198 15.70 12.64 -6.44
C LEU A 198 16.00 11.49 -7.40
N VAL A 199 17.19 11.51 -7.99
CA VAL A 199 17.67 10.47 -8.93
C VAL A 199 18.95 9.84 -8.38
N THR A 200 18.91 8.53 -8.19
CA THR A 200 20.06 7.67 -7.85
C THR A 200 20.19 6.57 -8.89
N GLU A 201 21.16 5.68 -8.74
CA GLU A 201 21.31 4.47 -9.58
C GLU A 201 20.26 3.39 -9.32
N GLY A 202 19.39 3.57 -8.32
CA GLY A 202 18.35 2.62 -7.94
C GLY A 202 17.00 2.90 -8.57
N GLY A 203 15.97 2.30 -7.95
CA GLY A 203 14.57 2.46 -8.32
C GLY A 203 13.65 1.84 -7.29
N LEU A 204 12.35 1.96 -7.54
CA LEU A 204 11.31 1.39 -6.68
C LEU A 204 10.34 0.55 -7.49
N ALA A 205 9.83 -0.50 -6.87
CA ALA A 205 8.65 -1.20 -7.34
C ALA A 205 7.39 -0.49 -6.81
N TYR A 206 6.41 -0.35 -7.68
CA TYR A 206 5.11 0.27 -7.38
C TYR A 206 3.99 -0.72 -7.63
N THR A 207 2.94 -0.65 -6.83
CA THR A 207 1.69 -1.39 -7.00
C THR A 207 0.56 -0.40 -7.23
N ASP A 208 -0.18 -0.55 -8.32
CA ASP A 208 -1.43 0.20 -8.48
C ASP A 208 -2.48 -0.38 -7.53
N VAL A 209 -3.13 0.46 -6.76
CA VAL A 209 -4.10 0.03 -5.73
C VAL A 209 -5.30 -0.71 -6.34
N ARG A 210 -5.68 -0.40 -7.58
CA ARG A 210 -6.79 -1.04 -8.29
C ARG A 210 -6.45 -2.48 -8.66
N ASP A 211 -5.20 -2.75 -9.08
CA ASP A 211 -4.73 -4.11 -9.32
C ASP A 211 -4.60 -4.91 -8.01
N LEU A 212 -4.13 -4.27 -6.95
CA LEU A 212 -4.10 -4.88 -5.62
C LEU A 212 -5.52 -5.28 -5.17
N ALA A 213 -6.49 -4.37 -5.28
CA ALA A 213 -7.88 -4.63 -4.91
C ALA A 213 -8.49 -5.78 -5.72
N ALA A 214 -8.22 -5.83 -7.02
CA ALA A 214 -8.66 -6.92 -7.89
C ALA A 214 -8.04 -8.27 -7.50
N VAL A 215 -6.75 -8.29 -7.13
CA VAL A 215 -6.09 -9.51 -6.63
C VAL A 215 -6.65 -9.93 -5.28
N LEU A 216 -6.89 -8.99 -4.34
CA LEU A 216 -7.54 -9.31 -3.06
C LEU A 216 -8.91 -9.96 -3.29
N SER A 217 -9.73 -9.42 -4.19
CA SER A 217 -11.01 -10.01 -4.58
C SER A 217 -10.83 -11.40 -5.21
N ALA A 218 -9.82 -11.59 -6.07
CA ALA A 218 -9.51 -12.89 -6.68
C ALA A 218 -9.09 -13.95 -5.64
N VAL A 219 -8.38 -13.56 -4.59
CA VAL A 219 -8.05 -14.46 -3.46
C VAL A 219 -9.33 -14.92 -2.75
N PHE A 220 -10.27 -14.02 -2.47
CA PHE A 220 -11.56 -14.40 -1.87
C PHE A 220 -12.41 -15.25 -2.82
N ALA A 221 -12.30 -15.08 -4.12
CA ALA A 221 -12.93 -15.94 -5.12
C ALA A 221 -12.27 -17.32 -5.28
N GLY A 222 -11.18 -17.60 -4.55
CA GLY A 222 -10.46 -18.88 -4.63
C GLY A 222 -9.65 -19.09 -5.91
N LYS A 223 -9.28 -18.02 -6.62
CA LYS A 223 -8.50 -18.11 -7.86
C LYS A 223 -7.03 -18.49 -7.65
N THR A 224 -6.59 -18.65 -6.42
CA THR A 224 -5.26 -19.12 -6.05
C THR A 224 -5.31 -19.97 -4.80
N THR A 225 -4.37 -20.91 -4.70
CA THR A 225 -4.07 -21.70 -3.49
C THR A 225 -2.77 -21.24 -2.83
N ALA A 226 -2.10 -20.25 -3.39
CA ALA A 226 -0.88 -19.71 -2.82
C ALA A 226 -1.15 -19.08 -1.45
N ARG A 227 -0.33 -19.44 -0.48
CA ARG A 227 -0.45 -18.89 0.88
C ARG A 227 0.18 -17.51 1.02
N ARG A 228 1.03 -17.13 0.06
CA ARG A 228 1.73 -15.83 0.01
C ARG A 228 1.85 -15.35 -1.43
N LEU A 229 1.62 -14.06 -1.67
CA LEU A 229 1.65 -13.46 -3.00
C LEU A 229 2.29 -12.07 -2.96
N MET A 230 3.23 -11.81 -3.88
CA MET A 230 3.59 -10.43 -4.20
C MET A 230 2.44 -9.82 -5.01
N ALA A 231 1.98 -8.60 -4.68
CA ALA A 231 0.98 -7.90 -5.48
C ALA A 231 1.53 -7.55 -6.87
N PRO A 232 0.65 -7.38 -7.90
CA PRO A 232 1.08 -6.94 -9.22
C PRO A 232 1.85 -5.62 -9.10
N SER A 233 3.00 -5.55 -9.76
CA SER A 233 3.86 -4.39 -9.63
C SER A 233 4.62 -4.09 -10.90
N PHE A 234 5.01 -2.83 -11.06
CA PHE A 234 5.94 -2.37 -12.07
C PHE A 234 7.15 -1.72 -11.40
N PHE A 235 8.32 -1.95 -11.96
CA PHE A 235 9.56 -1.38 -11.45
C PHE A 235 9.95 -0.15 -12.26
N LEU A 236 10.20 0.97 -11.60
CA LEU A 236 10.75 2.18 -12.21
C LEU A 236 12.12 2.49 -11.59
N THR A 237 13.13 2.67 -12.45
CA THR A 237 14.35 3.37 -12.04
C THR A 237 14.01 4.82 -11.69
N HIS A 238 14.78 5.45 -10.80
CA HIS A 238 14.54 6.86 -10.48
C HIS A 238 14.67 7.76 -11.71
N GLU A 239 15.51 7.40 -12.69
CA GLU A 239 15.62 8.09 -13.98
C GLU A 239 14.30 7.96 -14.78
N ARG A 240 13.71 6.74 -14.88
CA ARG A 240 12.44 6.55 -15.58
C ARG A 240 11.26 7.22 -14.85
N TYR A 241 11.25 7.17 -13.50
CA TYR A 241 10.26 7.89 -12.70
C TYR A 241 10.31 9.39 -12.96
N HIS A 242 11.51 9.97 -12.97
CA HIS A 242 11.73 11.39 -13.29
C HIS A 242 11.22 11.73 -14.70
N ALA A 243 11.64 10.94 -15.70
CA ALA A 243 11.21 11.13 -17.09
C ALA A 243 9.70 11.02 -17.22
N LEU A 244 9.08 10.01 -16.58
CA LEU A 244 7.65 9.78 -16.63
C LEU A 244 6.85 10.98 -16.08
N LEU A 245 7.22 11.53 -14.94
CA LEU A 245 6.53 12.70 -14.38
C LEU A 245 6.69 13.93 -15.29
N SER A 246 7.89 14.15 -15.86
CA SER A 246 8.12 15.24 -16.83
C SER A 246 7.30 15.05 -18.10
N GLU A 247 7.25 13.83 -18.64
CA GLU A 247 6.46 13.48 -19.83
C GLU A 247 4.95 13.67 -19.59
N LEU A 248 4.42 13.20 -18.44
CA LEU A 248 3.00 13.32 -18.14
C LEU A 248 2.57 14.76 -17.91
N THR A 249 3.35 15.55 -17.19
CA THR A 249 3.02 16.96 -16.93
C THR A 249 3.40 17.89 -18.08
N GLY A 250 4.27 17.46 -19.00
CA GLY A 250 4.85 18.33 -20.02
C GLY A 250 5.76 19.41 -19.46
N ARG A 251 6.21 19.27 -18.19
CA ARG A 251 7.09 20.21 -17.49
C ARG A 251 8.50 19.67 -17.40
N GLU A 252 9.49 20.52 -17.54
CA GLU A 252 10.88 20.18 -17.31
C GLU A 252 11.16 20.17 -15.79
N LEU A 253 11.06 18.97 -15.18
CA LEU A 253 11.39 18.78 -13.76
C LEU A 253 12.91 18.72 -13.58
N ARG A 254 13.42 19.17 -12.43
CA ARG A 254 14.86 19.11 -12.12
C ARG A 254 15.24 17.74 -11.55
N ALA A 255 16.19 17.06 -12.17
CA ALA A 255 16.77 15.83 -11.63
C ALA A 255 17.88 16.17 -10.61
N LYS A 256 17.62 15.94 -9.33
CA LYS A 256 18.64 16.04 -8.27
C LYS A 256 19.42 14.73 -8.20
N ARG A 257 20.47 14.61 -9.01
CA ARG A 257 21.29 13.39 -9.10
C ARG A 257 22.22 13.26 -7.91
N VAL A 258 22.09 12.18 -7.15
CA VAL A 258 22.92 11.88 -5.97
C VAL A 258 23.55 10.50 -6.17
N PRO A 259 24.89 10.41 -6.27
CA PRO A 259 25.57 9.12 -6.37
C PRO A 259 25.28 8.25 -5.16
N GLY A 260 25.03 6.94 -5.36
CA GLY A 260 24.63 6.04 -4.29
C GLY A 260 25.68 5.89 -3.19
N TRP A 261 26.97 6.02 -3.49
CA TRP A 261 27.98 6.01 -2.43
C TRP A 261 27.82 7.19 -1.46
N LEU A 262 27.46 8.38 -1.98
CA LEU A 262 27.18 9.56 -1.15
C LEU A 262 25.91 9.35 -0.34
N MET A 263 24.85 8.84 -0.99
CA MET A 263 23.58 8.50 -0.32
C MET A 263 23.79 7.52 0.83
N ARG A 264 24.57 6.45 0.59
CA ARG A 264 24.89 5.46 1.64
C ARG A 264 25.77 6.06 2.75
N GLY A 265 26.68 6.98 2.42
CA GLY A 265 27.45 7.73 3.41
C GLY A 265 26.57 8.61 4.29
N MET A 266 25.64 9.36 3.69
CA MET A 266 24.66 10.17 4.41
C MET A 266 23.74 9.30 5.30
N GLY A 267 23.34 8.13 4.82
CA GLY A 267 22.54 7.19 5.62
C GLY A 267 23.27 6.74 6.91
N ARG A 268 24.57 6.44 6.82
CA ARG A 268 25.37 6.07 8.00
C ARG A 268 25.48 7.22 9.01
N LEU A 269 25.61 8.46 8.52
CA LEU A 269 25.60 9.64 9.40
C LEU A 269 24.22 9.84 10.03
N GLY A 270 23.16 9.54 9.30
CA GLY A 270 21.80 9.55 9.82
C GLY A 270 21.62 8.56 10.98
N ASP A 271 22.06 7.31 10.80
CA ASP A 271 21.99 6.30 11.86
C ASP A 271 22.77 6.73 13.10
N LEU A 272 23.94 7.36 12.92
CA LEU A 272 24.71 7.90 14.02
C LEU A 272 23.96 9.02 14.73
N SER A 273 23.30 9.93 13.99
CA SER A 273 22.53 11.02 14.58
C SER A 273 21.32 10.52 15.38
N GLN A 274 20.68 9.42 14.94
CA GLN A 274 19.58 8.79 15.67
C GLN A 274 20.04 8.23 17.04
N ARG A 275 21.27 7.71 17.13
CA ARG A 275 21.83 7.27 18.42
C ARG A 275 21.95 8.40 19.46
N PHE A 276 22.01 9.64 18.99
CA PHE A 276 22.00 10.83 19.86
C PHE A 276 20.60 11.46 19.99
N GLY A 277 19.52 10.72 19.69
CA GLY A 277 18.13 11.17 19.83
C GLY A 277 17.68 12.21 18.81
N ARG A 278 18.43 12.40 17.70
CA ARG A 278 18.05 13.33 16.62
C ARG A 278 17.33 12.57 15.52
N GLN A 279 16.26 13.16 14.98
CA GLN A 279 15.57 12.62 13.83
C GLN A 279 16.44 12.72 12.58
N ALA A 280 16.75 11.59 11.93
CA ALA A 280 17.46 11.58 10.67
C ALA A 280 16.47 11.45 9.51
N LEU A 281 16.63 12.30 8.50
CA LEU A 281 15.82 12.25 7.26
C LEU A 281 16.19 11.04 6.39
N LEU A 282 17.42 10.54 6.48
CA LEU A 282 17.92 9.43 5.70
C LEU A 282 18.71 8.47 6.61
N THR A 283 18.28 7.21 6.65
CA THR A 283 18.97 6.11 7.34
C THR A 283 19.75 5.25 6.34
N SER A 284 20.67 4.39 6.81
CA SER A 284 21.37 3.42 5.95
C SER A 284 20.41 2.48 5.23
N GLU A 285 19.31 2.09 5.89
CA GLU A 285 18.27 1.27 5.28
C GLU A 285 17.57 2.01 4.14
N ALA A 286 17.09 3.24 4.39
CA ALA A 286 16.45 4.07 3.36
C ALA A 286 17.40 4.33 2.18
N ALA A 287 18.68 4.66 2.47
CA ALA A 287 19.70 4.84 1.44
C ALA A 287 19.94 3.55 0.63
N SER A 288 19.93 2.39 1.29
CA SER A 288 20.07 1.09 0.62
C SER A 288 18.89 0.79 -0.30
N VAL A 289 17.65 1.07 0.14
CA VAL A 289 16.44 0.90 -0.70
C VAL A 289 16.50 1.83 -1.91
N LEU A 290 16.82 3.10 -1.70
CA LEU A 290 16.88 4.11 -2.76
C LEU A 290 18.03 3.92 -3.76
N THR A 291 19.06 3.13 -3.44
CA THR A 291 20.22 2.91 -4.34
C THR A 291 20.28 1.51 -4.92
N ARG A 292 19.24 0.70 -4.74
CA ARG A 292 19.14 -0.65 -5.30
C ARG A 292 17.98 -0.75 -6.28
N SER A 293 18.12 -1.71 -7.20
CA SER A 293 17.03 -2.14 -8.08
C SER A 293 16.55 -3.51 -7.62
N VAL A 294 15.34 -3.57 -7.08
CA VAL A 294 14.76 -4.81 -6.55
C VAL A 294 13.46 -5.10 -7.29
N PRO A 295 13.51 -5.80 -8.44
CA PRO A 295 12.30 -6.25 -9.11
C PRO A 295 11.59 -7.32 -8.27
N VAL A 296 10.29 -7.44 -8.46
CA VAL A 296 9.40 -8.33 -7.72
C VAL A 296 8.97 -9.51 -8.60
N ASP A 297 8.78 -10.67 -8.03
CA ASP A 297 8.16 -11.82 -8.70
C ASP A 297 6.65 -11.86 -8.36
N ASP A 298 5.85 -11.26 -9.21
CA ASP A 298 4.40 -11.13 -9.06
C ASP A 298 3.59 -12.06 -10.00
N ARG A 299 4.23 -13.09 -10.57
CA ARG A 299 3.62 -13.99 -11.55
C ARG A 299 2.32 -14.63 -11.08
N GLU A 300 2.25 -15.02 -9.79
CA GLU A 300 1.04 -15.62 -9.23
C GLU A 300 -0.11 -14.61 -9.17
N ALA A 301 0.16 -13.39 -8.71
CA ALA A 301 -0.85 -12.34 -8.65
C ALA A 301 -1.33 -11.92 -10.06
N ARG A 302 -0.44 -11.85 -11.06
CA ARG A 302 -0.83 -11.62 -12.47
C ARG A 302 -1.76 -12.71 -13.00
N ARG A 303 -1.51 -13.97 -12.66
CA ARG A 303 -2.43 -15.07 -13.01
C ARG A 303 -3.80 -14.89 -12.37
N CYS A 304 -3.84 -14.51 -11.09
CA CYS A 304 -5.10 -14.25 -10.38
C CYS A 304 -5.87 -13.07 -10.95
N LEU A 305 -5.15 -12.03 -11.40
CA LEU A 305 -5.73 -10.81 -11.98
C LEU A 305 -6.52 -11.12 -13.26
N GLY A 306 -6.03 -12.06 -14.09
CA GLY A 306 -6.70 -12.51 -15.31
C GLY A 306 -6.75 -11.46 -16.43
N ARG A 307 -6.02 -10.37 -16.30
CA ARG A 307 -5.78 -9.32 -17.30
C ARG A 307 -4.38 -8.74 -17.13
N GLU A 308 -3.94 -7.95 -18.10
CA GLU A 308 -2.70 -7.20 -17.92
C GLU A 308 -2.82 -6.20 -16.76
N PRO A 309 -1.80 -6.06 -15.93
CA PRO A 309 -1.75 -5.03 -14.90
C PRO A 309 -1.76 -3.62 -15.51
N ILE A 310 -2.23 -2.68 -14.72
CA ILE A 310 -2.19 -1.26 -15.07
C ILE A 310 -0.72 -0.84 -15.28
N THR A 311 -0.45 -0.15 -16.39
CA THR A 311 0.91 0.30 -16.70
C THR A 311 1.36 1.45 -15.79
N ALA A 312 2.66 1.67 -15.69
CA ALA A 312 3.19 2.80 -14.94
C ALA A 312 2.64 4.14 -15.44
N GLU A 313 2.57 4.30 -16.75
CA GLU A 313 2.04 5.50 -17.42
C GLU A 313 0.59 5.77 -17.02
N THR A 314 -0.25 4.76 -17.11
CA THR A 314 -1.68 4.86 -16.74
C THR A 314 -1.83 5.13 -15.24
N SER A 315 -1.10 4.39 -14.41
CA SER A 315 -1.16 4.55 -12.95
C SER A 315 -0.82 5.96 -12.49
N PHE A 316 0.29 6.53 -12.99
CA PHE A 316 0.71 7.87 -12.62
C PHE A 316 -0.12 8.97 -13.28
N ARG A 317 -0.61 8.76 -14.51
CA ARG A 317 -1.53 9.70 -15.17
C ARG A 317 -2.82 9.85 -14.37
N ASP A 318 -3.46 8.73 -14.03
CA ASP A 318 -4.73 8.73 -13.30
C ASP A 318 -4.55 9.31 -11.89
N LEU A 319 -3.40 9.05 -11.24
CA LEU A 319 -3.06 9.67 -9.97
C LEU A 319 -2.94 11.20 -10.09
N LEU A 320 -2.20 11.69 -11.08
CA LEU A 320 -2.02 13.13 -11.30
C LEU A 320 -3.34 13.82 -11.65
N ASP A 321 -4.17 13.21 -12.50
CA ASP A 321 -5.49 13.70 -12.82
C ASP A 321 -6.38 13.79 -11.56
N TRP A 322 -6.40 12.73 -10.75
CA TRP A 322 -7.14 12.74 -9.48
C TRP A 322 -6.64 13.83 -8.52
N LEU A 323 -5.31 13.99 -8.39
CA LEU A 323 -4.72 15.03 -7.54
C LEU A 323 -5.15 16.44 -7.99
N GLY A 324 -5.25 16.68 -9.29
CA GLY A 324 -5.73 17.93 -9.85
C GLY A 324 -7.22 18.15 -9.58
N ARG A 325 -8.07 17.17 -9.92
CA ARG A 325 -9.53 17.25 -9.72
C ARG A 325 -9.91 17.45 -8.25
N THR A 326 -9.12 16.95 -7.32
CA THR A 326 -9.37 17.08 -5.87
C THR A 326 -8.67 18.28 -5.23
N GLY A 327 -7.98 19.12 -6.03
CA GLY A 327 -7.29 20.32 -5.54
C GLY A 327 -6.04 20.02 -4.69
N GLN A 328 -5.48 18.79 -4.76
CA GLN A 328 -4.24 18.43 -4.09
C GLN A 328 -3.01 18.94 -4.87
N LEU A 329 -3.17 19.16 -6.18
CA LEU A 329 -2.22 19.84 -7.06
C LEU A 329 -2.94 20.96 -7.81
N GLU A 330 -2.29 22.12 -7.87
CA GLU A 330 -2.77 23.26 -8.65
C GLU A 330 -2.57 23.01 -10.15
N SER A 331 -3.44 23.58 -11.00
CA SER A 331 -3.40 23.38 -12.45
C SER A 331 -2.05 23.74 -13.07
N GLU A 332 -1.36 24.78 -12.56
CA GLU A 332 -0.01 25.15 -13.02
C GLU A 332 1.02 24.04 -12.81
N ASN A 333 0.83 23.19 -11.80
CA ASN A 333 1.69 22.06 -11.50
C ASN A 333 1.38 20.83 -12.35
N LEU A 334 0.18 20.71 -12.88
CA LEU A 334 -0.24 19.64 -13.77
C LEU A 334 0.21 19.85 -15.21
N GLY A 335 0.54 21.11 -15.60
CA GLY A 335 0.97 21.45 -16.95
C GLY A 335 -0.06 20.99 -17.99
N ARG A 336 0.37 20.22 -19.01
CA ARG A 336 -0.54 19.78 -20.09
C ARG A 336 -1.71 18.90 -19.63
N LEU A 337 -1.61 18.23 -18.48
CA LEU A 337 -2.75 17.45 -17.93
C LEU A 337 -3.91 18.35 -17.47
N ALA A 338 -3.64 19.61 -17.16
CA ALA A 338 -4.69 20.57 -16.81
C ALA A 338 -5.54 21.00 -18.00
N GLU A 339 -5.04 20.81 -19.23
CA GLU A 339 -5.68 21.23 -20.49
C GLU A 339 -6.58 20.16 -21.11
N VAL A 340 -6.50 18.90 -20.61
CA VAL A 340 -7.26 17.77 -21.13
C VAL A 340 -8.65 17.73 -20.46
N PRO A 341 -9.76 17.84 -21.23
CA PRO A 341 -11.10 17.68 -20.69
C PRO A 341 -11.26 16.30 -20.04
N ALA A 342 -11.97 16.24 -18.92
CA ALA A 342 -12.20 15.01 -18.14
C ALA A 342 -12.79 13.85 -18.99
N ASP A 343 -13.53 14.16 -20.04
CA ASP A 343 -14.18 13.20 -20.96
C ASP A 343 -13.18 12.51 -21.92
N GLU A 344 -12.06 13.12 -22.25
CA GLU A 344 -11.01 12.53 -23.10
C GLU A 344 -10.07 11.62 -22.32
N LEU A 345 -9.83 11.94 -21.06
CA LEU A 345 -9.02 11.12 -20.16
C LEU A 345 -9.68 9.75 -19.87
N ALA A 346 -11.02 9.71 -19.83
CA ALA A 346 -11.78 8.48 -19.63
C ALA A 346 -11.71 7.51 -20.82
N ARG A 347 -11.36 7.99 -22.03
CA ARG A 347 -11.33 7.18 -23.27
C ARG A 347 -9.95 6.60 -23.59
N GLY A 348 -8.88 6.99 -22.89
CA GLY A 348 -7.54 6.48 -23.15
C GLY A 348 -6.96 6.86 -24.54
N GLU A 349 -7.56 7.83 -25.24
CA GLU A 349 -7.17 8.27 -26.57
C GLU A 349 -6.22 9.49 -26.49
N LEU A 350 -4.97 9.21 -26.18
CA LEU A 350 -3.89 10.15 -26.51
C LEU A 350 -2.93 9.41 -27.45
N GLY A 351 -3.00 9.82 -28.76
CA GLY A 351 -2.19 9.31 -29.84
C GLY A 351 -0.69 9.51 -29.69
#